data_65957b924367e8f6a26faa8f62fd37ef
#
_entry.id   65957b924367e8f6a26faa8f62fd37ef
#
_cell.length_a   1.000
_cell.length_b   1.000
_cell.length_c   1.000
_cell.angle_alpha   90.00
_cell.angle_beta   90.00
_cell.angle_gamma   90.00
#
_symmetry.space_group_name_H-M   'P 1'
#
loop_
_entity.id
_entity.type
_entity.pdbx_description
1 polymer ?
#
loop_
_entity_poly.entity_id
_entity_poly.type
_entity_poly.pdbx_seq_one_letter_code
_entity_poly.pdbx_strand_id
1 'polypeptide(L)'
;MLTTRERKILELLYRNEKALTTAEIANSLHISTRTIKSDIPKIKEEIESTGCGIHTQAGKGIWISYDERGKKFLDSILLHENHSESSLPEIRKYYIALQVLDSDGYISMESISNSLYVSQSTVVSDLNRLTKFFERQGLKLERKAKYGVRIVGDEKQIRIAKANIIRSVIVSQGNDVSAKLQPFFQEINLTQINTILQESEESYGYVLADSSYSDMITQLAIIVKRLRLGKNCTISSEQFAQYKDSDEYQISTYIGRKLEEIFQVTLTEGDITYICMNLSAAKLLRDIGMTSDDFGVLDTGSTLQTLETWNRIIGQVSDMYDENLLDDSTFKTALFVHLNGMFKRLANHIYLENPMKEMIK
;
A
#
# COMPACT_ATOMS: atom_id res chain seq x y z
N MET A 1 -11.14 -21.43 18.58
CA MET A 1 -10.89 -20.51 17.44
C MET A 1 -12.03 -20.60 16.45
N LEU A 2 -12.70 -19.48 16.13
CA LEU A 2 -13.88 -19.45 15.25
C LEU A 2 -13.54 -19.87 13.82
N THR A 3 -14.34 -20.77 13.25
CA THR A 3 -14.28 -21.13 11.84
C THR A 3 -14.76 -19.98 10.95
N THR A 4 -14.45 -20.02 9.65
CA THR A 4 -14.93 -19.02 8.66
C THR A 4 -16.44 -18.86 8.67
N ARG A 5 -17.19 -19.96 8.83
CA ARG A 5 -18.65 -19.94 8.89
C ARG A 5 -19.17 -19.30 10.18
N GLU A 6 -18.58 -19.64 11.31
CA GLU A 6 -18.95 -19.07 12.63
C GLU A 6 -18.69 -17.56 12.67
N ARG A 7 -17.66 -17.08 12.02
CA ARG A 7 -17.38 -15.64 11.87
C ARG A 7 -18.41 -14.93 11.00
N LYS A 8 -18.80 -15.51 9.86
CA LYS A 8 -19.87 -14.94 9.04
C LYS A 8 -21.20 -14.81 9.80
N ILE A 9 -21.47 -15.76 10.69
CA ILE A 9 -22.64 -15.67 11.58
C ILE A 9 -22.45 -14.49 12.55
N LEU A 10 -21.28 -14.35 13.16
CA LEU A 10 -20.95 -13.29 14.10
C LEU A 10 -21.04 -11.91 13.43
N GLU A 11 -20.51 -11.78 12.21
CA GLU A 11 -20.59 -10.57 11.39
C GLU A 11 -22.03 -10.18 11.09
N LEU A 12 -22.84 -11.13 10.65
CA LEU A 12 -24.24 -10.89 10.34
C LEU A 12 -25.00 -10.37 11.57
N LEU A 13 -24.70 -10.94 12.76
CA LEU A 13 -25.28 -10.47 14.03
C LEU A 13 -24.78 -9.09 14.43
N TYR A 14 -23.50 -8.76 14.18
CA TYR A 14 -22.93 -7.46 14.52
C TYR A 14 -23.42 -6.33 13.63
N ARG A 15 -23.58 -6.60 12.33
CA ARG A 15 -24.09 -5.59 11.36
C ARG A 15 -25.59 -5.33 11.46
N ASN A 16 -26.33 -6.20 12.14
CA ASN A 16 -27.75 -6.02 12.31
C ASN A 16 -28.09 -5.54 13.72
N GLU A 17 -28.68 -4.36 13.83
CA GLU A 17 -29.16 -3.79 15.10
C GLU A 17 -30.35 -4.58 15.68
N LYS A 18 -31.03 -5.38 14.85
CA LYS A 18 -32.20 -6.18 15.25
C LYS A 18 -31.82 -7.65 15.41
N ALA A 19 -32.49 -8.33 16.33
CA ALA A 19 -32.36 -9.77 16.47
C ALA A 19 -32.81 -10.49 15.19
N LEU A 20 -31.99 -11.45 14.72
CA LEU A 20 -32.25 -12.25 13.52
C LEU A 20 -32.76 -13.64 13.92
N THR A 21 -33.74 -14.15 13.20
CA THR A 21 -34.18 -15.54 13.37
C THR A 21 -33.15 -16.52 12.79
N THR A 22 -33.14 -17.75 13.28
CA THR A 22 -32.26 -18.82 12.73
C THR A 22 -32.51 -19.02 11.22
N ALA A 23 -33.74 -18.81 10.75
CA ALA A 23 -34.08 -18.93 9.33
C ALA A 23 -33.49 -17.78 8.49
N GLU A 24 -33.54 -16.55 8.98
CA GLU A 24 -32.94 -15.38 8.32
C GLU A 24 -31.42 -15.54 8.20
N ILE A 25 -30.73 -15.96 9.28
CA ILE A 25 -29.30 -16.22 9.27
C ILE A 25 -28.98 -17.34 8.27
N ALA A 26 -29.74 -18.43 8.29
CA ALA A 26 -29.55 -19.56 7.40
C ALA A 26 -29.71 -19.18 5.92
N ASN A 27 -30.75 -18.38 5.60
CA ASN A 27 -30.99 -17.88 4.24
C ASN A 27 -29.87 -16.94 3.76
N SER A 28 -29.46 -15.99 4.60
CA SER A 28 -28.42 -15.01 4.27
C SER A 28 -27.06 -15.68 3.99
N LEU A 29 -26.75 -16.78 4.67
CA LEU A 29 -25.48 -17.49 4.53
C LEU A 29 -25.56 -18.74 3.65
N HIS A 30 -26.75 -19.05 3.07
CA HIS A 30 -27.01 -20.24 2.25
C HIS A 30 -26.64 -21.57 2.96
N ILE A 31 -26.95 -21.69 4.25
CA ILE A 31 -26.70 -22.88 5.07
C ILE A 31 -27.97 -23.35 5.78
N SER A 32 -27.91 -24.56 6.37
CA SER A 32 -29.09 -25.10 7.06
C SER A 32 -29.32 -24.47 8.43
N THR A 33 -30.59 -24.33 8.84
CA THR A 33 -30.96 -23.89 10.19
C THR A 33 -30.40 -24.80 11.29
N ARG A 34 -30.20 -26.11 10.98
CA ARG A 34 -29.55 -27.08 11.87
C ARG A 34 -28.10 -26.69 12.15
N THR A 35 -27.40 -26.26 11.11
CA THR A 35 -26.00 -25.81 11.18
C THR A 35 -25.90 -24.56 12.09
N ILE A 36 -26.79 -23.56 11.90
CA ILE A 36 -26.80 -22.37 12.75
C ILE A 36 -27.02 -22.73 14.23
N LYS A 37 -27.99 -23.63 14.50
CA LYS A 37 -28.26 -24.08 15.89
C LYS A 37 -27.07 -24.79 16.52
N SER A 38 -26.23 -25.46 15.75
CA SER A 38 -25.02 -26.14 16.21
C SER A 38 -23.85 -25.16 16.41
N ASP A 39 -23.76 -24.10 15.60
CA ASP A 39 -22.65 -23.15 15.61
C ASP A 39 -22.81 -22.05 16.67
N ILE A 40 -24.02 -21.56 16.93
CA ILE A 40 -24.29 -20.51 17.93
C ILE A 40 -23.71 -20.83 19.32
N PRO A 41 -23.89 -22.03 19.92
CA PRO A 41 -23.27 -22.35 21.20
C PRO A 41 -21.74 -22.29 21.19
N LYS A 42 -21.10 -22.75 20.12
CA LYS A 42 -19.64 -22.72 19.96
C LYS A 42 -19.10 -21.30 19.86
N ILE A 43 -19.80 -20.45 19.06
CA ILE A 43 -19.44 -19.04 18.94
C ILE A 43 -19.56 -18.36 20.31
N LYS A 44 -20.65 -18.62 21.04
CA LYS A 44 -20.88 -18.05 22.37
C LYS A 44 -19.75 -18.40 23.33
N GLU A 45 -19.35 -19.66 23.40
CA GLU A 45 -18.24 -20.13 24.24
C GLU A 45 -16.91 -19.46 23.88
N GLU A 46 -16.61 -19.34 22.57
CA GLU A 46 -15.35 -18.79 22.09
C GLU A 46 -15.22 -17.27 22.37
N ILE A 47 -16.34 -16.50 22.35
CA ILE A 47 -16.30 -15.05 22.56
C ILE A 47 -16.59 -14.60 24.00
N GLU A 48 -16.93 -15.49 24.90
CA GLU A 48 -17.34 -15.16 26.28
C GLU A 48 -16.30 -14.33 27.05
N SER A 49 -15.01 -14.57 26.80
CA SER A 49 -13.91 -13.86 27.46
C SER A 49 -13.57 -12.50 26.80
N THR A 50 -14.19 -12.15 25.69
CA THR A 50 -13.79 -10.99 24.86
C THR A 50 -14.57 -9.71 25.15
N GLY A 51 -15.57 -9.75 26.03
CA GLY A 51 -16.51 -8.64 26.27
C GLY A 51 -17.73 -8.66 25.32
N CYS A 52 -17.95 -9.79 24.62
CA CYS A 52 -19.09 -10.03 23.75
C CYS A 52 -20.02 -11.10 24.33
N GLY A 53 -21.32 -10.99 24.06
CA GLY A 53 -22.30 -11.99 24.45
C GLY A 53 -23.31 -12.25 23.32
N ILE A 54 -23.58 -13.52 22.98
CA ILE A 54 -24.67 -13.90 22.08
C ILE A 54 -25.88 -14.28 22.90
N HIS A 55 -27.02 -13.68 22.57
CA HIS A 55 -28.31 -13.93 23.21
C HIS A 55 -29.26 -14.62 22.23
N THR A 56 -30.04 -15.56 22.74
CA THR A 56 -31.07 -16.27 21.99
C THR A 56 -32.36 -16.28 22.78
N GLN A 57 -33.45 -15.80 22.19
CA GLN A 57 -34.78 -15.80 22.82
C GLN A 57 -35.81 -16.28 21.82
N ALA A 58 -36.66 -17.24 22.26
CA ALA A 58 -37.74 -17.74 21.43
C ALA A 58 -38.71 -16.60 21.08
N GLY A 59 -39.10 -16.52 19.80
CA GLY A 59 -39.98 -15.48 19.26
C GLY A 59 -39.28 -14.13 18.98
N LYS A 60 -38.09 -13.87 19.53
CA LYS A 60 -37.31 -12.65 19.27
C LYS A 60 -36.16 -12.88 18.30
N GLY A 61 -35.47 -14.01 18.41
CA GLY A 61 -34.33 -14.35 17.57
C GLY A 61 -32.99 -14.36 18.31
N ILE A 62 -31.91 -14.13 17.57
CA ILE A 62 -30.53 -14.17 18.02
C ILE A 62 -29.91 -12.79 17.78
N TRP A 63 -29.21 -12.25 18.79
CA TRP A 63 -28.52 -10.97 18.68
C TRP A 63 -27.23 -10.98 19.50
N ILE A 64 -26.32 -10.03 19.22
CA ILE A 64 -25.07 -9.84 19.95
C ILE A 64 -25.16 -8.62 20.87
N SER A 65 -24.55 -8.68 22.04
CA SER A 65 -24.24 -7.52 22.89
C SER A 65 -22.73 -7.44 23.10
N TYR A 66 -22.19 -6.24 23.30
CA TYR A 66 -20.77 -6.02 23.52
C TYR A 66 -20.53 -4.75 24.33
N ASP A 67 -19.46 -4.76 25.13
CA ASP A 67 -18.87 -3.60 25.77
C ASP A 67 -17.79 -2.96 24.88
N GLU A 68 -17.06 -1.93 25.35
CA GLU A 68 -15.98 -1.30 24.59
C GLU A 68 -14.84 -2.27 24.20
N ARG A 69 -14.53 -3.25 25.05
CA ARG A 69 -13.54 -4.28 24.77
C ARG A 69 -14.06 -5.25 23.71
N GLY A 70 -15.33 -5.64 23.84
CA GLY A 70 -16.03 -6.49 22.88
C GLY A 70 -16.16 -5.81 21.52
N LYS A 71 -16.41 -4.50 21.49
CA LYS A 71 -16.42 -3.72 20.26
C LYS A 71 -15.07 -3.76 19.55
N LYS A 72 -13.97 -3.48 20.26
CA LYS A 72 -12.60 -3.58 19.71
C LYS A 72 -12.28 -4.98 19.18
N PHE A 73 -12.73 -6.02 19.91
CA PHE A 73 -12.58 -7.40 19.48
C PHE A 73 -13.37 -7.70 18.20
N LEU A 74 -14.64 -7.30 18.14
CA LEU A 74 -15.49 -7.47 16.95
C LEU A 74 -14.93 -6.67 15.78
N ASP A 75 -14.57 -5.43 15.98
CA ASP A 75 -13.91 -4.60 14.97
C ASP A 75 -12.60 -5.27 14.47
N SER A 76 -11.78 -5.85 15.34
CA SER A 76 -10.57 -6.56 14.95
C SER A 76 -10.85 -7.84 14.14
N ILE A 77 -11.92 -8.58 14.47
CA ILE A 77 -12.34 -9.77 13.73
C ILE A 77 -13.04 -9.40 12.42
N LEU A 78 -13.81 -8.31 12.40
CA LEU A 78 -14.69 -7.91 11.32
C LEU A 78 -14.06 -6.85 10.40
N LEU A 79 -13.13 -6.01 10.89
CA LEU A 79 -12.29 -5.17 10.05
C LEU A 79 -11.28 -6.01 9.24
N HIS A 80 -11.02 -7.25 9.66
CA HIS A 80 -10.39 -8.24 8.77
C HIS A 80 -11.31 -8.69 7.65
N GLU A 81 -12.59 -8.30 7.65
CA GLU A 81 -13.62 -8.67 6.66
C GLU A 81 -13.94 -7.62 5.57
N ASN A 82 -13.15 -6.59 5.38
CA ASN A 82 -12.93 -6.13 4.01
C ASN A 82 -12.32 -7.26 3.13
N HIS A 83 -12.18 -8.43 3.70
CA HIS A 83 -11.79 -9.70 3.08
C HIS A 83 -12.90 -10.43 2.32
N SER A 84 -14.13 -9.95 2.22
CA SER A 84 -15.04 -10.47 1.20
C SER A 84 -14.51 -10.16 -0.21
N GLU A 85 -13.73 -9.08 -0.35
CA GLU A 85 -12.96 -8.79 -1.56
C GLU A 85 -11.65 -9.58 -1.63
N SER A 86 -10.99 -9.90 -0.49
CA SER A 86 -9.81 -10.78 -0.48
C SER A 86 -10.14 -12.24 -0.80
N SER A 87 -11.43 -12.61 -0.84
CA SER A 87 -11.87 -13.90 -1.40
C SER A 87 -11.71 -13.95 -2.92
N LEU A 88 -11.62 -12.81 -3.60
CA LEU A 88 -11.23 -12.74 -5.00
C LEU A 88 -9.76 -13.17 -5.13
N PRO A 89 -9.43 -14.17 -5.96
CA PRO A 89 -8.07 -14.68 -6.10
C PRO A 89 -7.03 -13.58 -6.40
N GLU A 90 -7.47 -12.52 -7.08
CA GLU A 90 -6.61 -11.39 -7.46
C GLU A 90 -6.19 -10.54 -6.27
N ILE A 91 -7.07 -10.29 -5.31
CA ILE A 91 -6.77 -9.46 -4.12
C ILE A 91 -6.05 -10.29 -3.06
N ARG A 92 -6.47 -11.54 -2.86
CA ARG A 92 -5.86 -12.47 -1.89
C ARG A 92 -4.36 -12.64 -2.12
N LYS A 93 -3.91 -12.75 -3.37
CA LYS A 93 -2.48 -12.86 -3.68
C LYS A 93 -1.67 -11.67 -3.15
N TYR A 94 -2.22 -10.46 -3.17
CA TYR A 94 -1.54 -9.28 -2.66
C TYR A 94 -1.39 -9.32 -1.13
N TYR A 95 -2.42 -9.79 -0.40
CA TYR A 95 -2.30 -9.98 1.04
C TYR A 95 -1.26 -11.04 1.41
N ILE A 96 -1.20 -12.15 0.65
CA ILE A 96 -0.15 -13.16 0.81
C ILE A 96 1.23 -12.52 0.59
N ALA A 97 1.39 -11.74 -0.47
CA ALA A 97 2.64 -11.07 -0.78
C ALA A 97 3.08 -10.12 0.34
N LEU A 98 2.17 -9.30 0.89
CA LEU A 98 2.45 -8.39 1.99
C LEU A 98 2.88 -9.14 3.25
N GLN A 99 2.21 -10.24 3.62
CA GLN A 99 2.60 -11.05 4.77
C GLN A 99 4.02 -11.62 4.64
N VAL A 100 4.38 -12.10 3.44
CA VAL A 100 5.73 -12.63 3.20
C VAL A 100 6.78 -11.51 3.20
N LEU A 101 6.46 -10.32 2.67
CA LEU A 101 7.34 -9.15 2.69
C LEU A 101 7.49 -8.52 4.10
N ASP A 102 6.50 -8.67 4.97
CA ASP A 102 6.54 -8.18 6.35
C ASP A 102 7.24 -9.16 7.31
N SER A 103 7.40 -10.42 6.90
CA SER A 103 8.03 -11.43 7.74
C SER A 103 9.53 -11.18 7.91
N ASP A 104 10.01 -11.28 9.14
CA ASP A 104 11.45 -11.17 9.46
C ASP A 104 12.20 -12.52 9.29
N GLY A 105 11.69 -13.37 8.42
CA GLY A 105 12.29 -14.68 8.17
C GLY A 105 11.32 -15.59 7.42
N TYR A 106 11.39 -16.89 7.72
CA TYR A 106 10.46 -17.84 7.13
C TYR A 106 9.09 -17.75 7.79
N ILE A 107 8.04 -17.59 6.99
CA ILE A 107 6.65 -17.71 7.41
C ILE A 107 6.07 -19.03 6.92
N SER A 108 5.39 -19.79 7.80
CA SER A 108 4.83 -21.08 7.44
C SER A 108 3.59 -20.97 6.57
N MET A 109 3.34 -21.97 5.69
CA MET A 109 2.12 -22.04 4.90
C MET A 109 0.87 -22.10 5.77
N GLU A 110 0.96 -22.73 6.93
CA GLU A 110 -0.11 -22.81 7.90
C GLU A 110 -0.45 -21.43 8.48
N SER A 111 0.56 -20.63 8.85
CA SER A 111 0.35 -19.26 9.33
C SER A 111 -0.37 -18.39 8.31
N ILE A 112 0.08 -18.43 7.04
CA ILE A 112 -0.57 -17.67 5.95
C ILE A 112 -1.99 -18.18 5.70
N SER A 113 -2.19 -19.50 5.65
CA SER A 113 -3.51 -20.09 5.39
C SER A 113 -4.51 -19.76 6.49
N ASN A 114 -4.07 -19.80 7.76
CA ASN A 114 -4.90 -19.47 8.90
C ASN A 114 -5.29 -17.98 8.93
N SER A 115 -4.35 -17.08 8.63
CA SER A 115 -4.61 -15.63 8.61
C SER A 115 -5.58 -15.21 7.51
N LEU A 116 -5.60 -15.91 6.38
CA LEU A 116 -6.46 -15.61 5.22
C LEU A 116 -7.66 -16.55 5.09
N TYR A 117 -7.81 -17.51 6.00
CA TYR A 117 -8.91 -18.51 6.01
C TYR A 117 -9.02 -19.28 4.69
N VAL A 118 -7.89 -19.66 4.12
CA VAL A 118 -7.82 -20.47 2.88
C VAL A 118 -7.04 -21.76 3.13
N SER A 119 -7.12 -22.71 2.18
CA SER A 119 -6.32 -23.93 2.28
C SER A 119 -4.84 -23.64 2.01
N GLN A 120 -3.94 -24.45 2.58
CA GLN A 120 -2.51 -24.37 2.27
C GLN A 120 -2.21 -24.57 0.78
N SER A 121 -2.99 -25.40 0.09
CA SER A 121 -2.87 -25.60 -1.36
C SER A 121 -3.21 -24.33 -2.14
N THR A 122 -4.18 -23.54 -1.67
CA THR A 122 -4.50 -22.21 -2.23
C THR A 122 -3.32 -21.24 -2.05
N VAL A 123 -2.74 -21.19 -0.85
CA VAL A 123 -1.55 -20.35 -0.58
C VAL A 123 -0.39 -20.73 -1.50
N VAL A 124 -0.10 -22.04 -1.67
CA VAL A 124 0.95 -22.50 -2.58
C VAL A 124 0.68 -22.08 -4.03
N SER A 125 -0.56 -22.21 -4.48
CA SER A 125 -0.95 -21.78 -5.85
C SER A 125 -0.74 -20.28 -6.04
N ASP A 126 -1.17 -19.45 -5.08
CA ASP A 126 -1.02 -18.01 -5.16
C ASP A 126 0.45 -17.56 -5.07
N LEU A 127 1.26 -18.19 -4.21
CA LEU A 127 2.71 -17.95 -4.15
C LEU A 127 3.43 -18.33 -5.45
N ASN A 128 2.98 -19.36 -6.16
CA ASN A 128 3.54 -19.70 -7.48
C ASN A 128 3.27 -18.59 -8.51
N ARG A 129 2.10 -17.98 -8.48
CA ARG A 129 1.75 -16.82 -9.33
C ARG A 129 2.57 -15.57 -8.97
N LEU A 130 2.86 -15.38 -7.67
CA LEU A 130 3.63 -14.24 -7.18
C LEU A 130 5.13 -14.35 -7.46
N THR A 131 5.66 -15.54 -7.76
CA THR A 131 7.10 -15.72 -8.02
C THR A 131 7.61 -14.79 -9.10
N LYS A 132 6.94 -14.71 -10.25
CA LYS A 132 7.31 -13.80 -11.35
C LYS A 132 7.20 -12.32 -10.97
N PHE A 133 6.25 -11.96 -10.09
CA PHE A 133 6.14 -10.60 -9.58
C PHE A 133 7.38 -10.25 -8.75
N PHE A 134 7.77 -11.10 -7.80
CA PHE A 134 8.95 -10.86 -6.98
C PHE A 134 10.23 -10.80 -7.81
N GLU A 135 10.41 -11.71 -8.78
CA GLU A 135 11.56 -11.71 -9.68
C GLU A 135 11.68 -10.39 -10.48
N ARG A 136 10.56 -9.85 -10.97
CA ARG A 136 10.56 -8.54 -11.66
C ARG A 136 10.94 -7.37 -10.75
N GLN A 137 10.73 -7.50 -9.43
CA GLN A 137 11.15 -6.53 -8.43
C GLN A 137 12.60 -6.78 -7.95
N GLY A 138 13.33 -7.72 -8.55
CA GLY A 138 14.67 -8.12 -8.10
C GLY A 138 14.68 -8.89 -6.79
N LEU A 139 13.53 -9.45 -6.39
CA LEU A 139 13.35 -10.21 -5.15
C LEU A 139 13.27 -11.70 -5.45
N LYS A 140 13.77 -12.53 -4.52
CA LYS A 140 13.72 -13.99 -4.62
C LYS A 140 12.81 -14.57 -3.55
N LEU A 141 11.81 -15.37 -3.96
CA LEU A 141 11.01 -16.17 -3.05
C LEU A 141 11.74 -17.48 -2.72
N GLU A 142 12.30 -17.60 -1.53
CA GLU A 142 12.92 -18.83 -1.06
C GLU A 142 11.91 -19.71 -0.31
N ARG A 143 12.02 -21.02 -0.53
CA ARG A 143 11.19 -22.05 0.10
C ARG A 143 12.08 -23.02 0.88
N LYS A 144 11.74 -23.30 2.12
CA LYS A 144 12.46 -24.26 2.94
C LYS A 144 11.46 -25.26 3.57
N ALA A 145 11.68 -26.52 3.31
CA ALA A 145 10.81 -27.59 3.84
C ALA A 145 10.67 -27.45 5.37
N LYS A 146 9.45 -27.58 5.88
CA LYS A 146 9.05 -27.42 7.31
C LYS A 146 9.16 -26.00 7.88
N TYR A 147 9.82 -25.07 7.20
CA TYR A 147 9.94 -23.67 7.67
C TYR A 147 8.97 -22.73 6.95
N GLY A 148 8.67 -23.00 5.68
CA GLY A 148 7.78 -22.18 4.86
C GLY A 148 8.52 -21.38 3.79
N VAL A 149 8.18 -20.10 3.65
CA VAL A 149 8.71 -19.18 2.64
C VAL A 149 9.26 -17.91 3.24
N ARG A 150 10.22 -17.28 2.54
CA ARG A 150 10.71 -15.93 2.84
C ARG A 150 11.06 -15.20 1.55
N ILE A 151 11.11 -13.87 1.62
CA ILE A 151 11.69 -13.03 0.55
C ILE A 151 13.15 -12.73 0.87
N VAL A 152 13.98 -12.79 -0.16
CA VAL A 152 15.39 -12.39 -0.13
C VAL A 152 15.62 -11.34 -1.20
N GLY A 153 16.25 -10.23 -0.82
CA GLY A 153 16.59 -9.11 -1.70
C GLY A 153 16.95 -7.88 -0.88
N ASP A 154 17.28 -6.80 -1.58
CA ASP A 154 17.64 -5.54 -0.94
C ASP A 154 16.41 -4.87 -0.31
N GLU A 155 16.61 -4.16 0.79
CA GLU A 155 15.54 -3.46 1.51
C GLU A 155 14.83 -2.43 0.62
N LYS A 156 15.55 -1.72 -0.25
CA LYS A 156 14.99 -0.81 -1.25
C LYS A 156 13.96 -1.53 -2.13
N GLN A 157 14.31 -2.71 -2.65
CA GLN A 157 13.42 -3.51 -3.52
C GLN A 157 12.21 -4.03 -2.75
N ILE A 158 12.38 -4.41 -1.49
CA ILE A 158 11.27 -4.83 -0.60
C ILE A 158 10.28 -3.67 -0.42
N ARG A 159 10.75 -2.46 -0.12
CA ARG A 159 9.90 -1.27 0.04
C ARG A 159 9.14 -0.94 -1.25
N ILE A 160 9.81 -0.97 -2.40
CA ILE A 160 9.18 -0.74 -3.71
C ILE A 160 8.11 -1.79 -3.99
N ALA A 161 8.40 -3.06 -3.77
CA ALA A 161 7.44 -4.14 -3.98
C ALA A 161 6.20 -3.98 -3.10
N LYS A 162 6.38 -3.61 -1.82
CA LYS A 162 5.26 -3.34 -0.90
C LYS A 162 4.40 -2.18 -1.38
N ALA A 163 5.01 -1.06 -1.77
CA ALA A 163 4.29 0.10 -2.28
C ALA A 163 3.48 -0.25 -3.54
N ASN A 164 4.06 -1.00 -4.48
CA ASN A 164 3.38 -1.44 -5.69
C ASN A 164 2.17 -2.34 -5.39
N ILE A 165 2.30 -3.24 -4.42
CA ILE A 165 1.20 -4.11 -3.98
C ILE A 165 0.09 -3.28 -3.33
N ILE A 166 0.42 -2.41 -2.38
CA ILE A 166 -0.56 -1.57 -1.68
C ILE A 166 -1.31 -0.71 -2.69
N ARG A 167 -0.60 -0.08 -3.63
CA ARG A 167 -1.21 0.71 -4.71
C ARG A 167 -2.19 -0.12 -5.55
N SER A 168 -1.81 -1.34 -5.94
CA SER A 168 -2.69 -2.24 -6.72
C SER A 168 -3.97 -2.59 -5.96
N VAL A 169 -3.91 -2.76 -4.64
CA VAL A 169 -5.09 -3.02 -3.82
C VAL A 169 -5.97 -1.76 -3.70
N ILE A 170 -5.37 -0.59 -3.48
CA ILE A 170 -6.10 0.67 -3.34
C ILE A 170 -6.86 1.03 -4.63
N VAL A 171 -6.21 0.92 -5.79
CA VAL A 171 -6.82 1.22 -7.10
C VAL A 171 -8.04 0.32 -7.37
N SER A 172 -7.99 -0.93 -6.93
CA SER A 172 -9.11 -1.88 -7.10
C SER A 172 -10.34 -1.55 -6.26
N GLN A 173 -10.26 -0.66 -5.26
CA GLN A 173 -11.31 -0.44 -4.25
C GLN A 173 -12.02 0.93 -4.29
N GLY A 174 -11.80 1.83 -5.30
CA GLY A 174 -12.50 3.14 -5.47
C GLY A 174 -11.80 4.34 -4.77
N ASN A 175 -12.50 5.47 -4.47
CA ASN A 175 -11.90 6.80 -4.39
C ASN A 175 -11.36 7.35 -3.03
N ASP A 176 -11.48 6.68 -1.89
CA ASP A 176 -10.94 7.21 -0.61
C ASP A 176 -9.63 6.53 -0.22
N VAL A 177 -8.51 7.21 -0.50
CA VAL A 177 -7.15 6.67 -0.32
C VAL A 177 -6.76 6.53 1.15
N SER A 178 -7.07 7.51 2.01
CA SER A 178 -6.62 7.50 3.42
C SER A 178 -7.30 6.40 4.23
N ALA A 179 -8.61 6.23 4.08
CA ALA A 179 -9.36 5.16 4.74
C ALA A 179 -8.89 3.77 4.28
N LYS A 180 -8.43 3.65 3.04
CA LYS A 180 -7.91 2.40 2.47
C LYS A 180 -6.49 2.07 2.86
N LEU A 181 -5.65 3.07 3.15
CA LEU A 181 -4.29 2.87 3.62
C LEU A 181 -4.25 2.39 5.08
N GLN A 182 -5.16 2.85 5.92
CA GLN A 182 -5.14 2.55 7.36
C GLN A 182 -5.09 1.05 7.69
N PRO A 183 -5.81 0.14 7.00
CA PRO A 183 -5.72 -1.30 7.26
C PRO A 183 -4.32 -1.91 7.09
N PHE A 184 -3.46 -1.33 6.23
CA PHE A 184 -2.08 -1.79 6.03
C PHE A 184 -1.10 -1.27 7.07
N PHE A 185 -1.50 -0.22 7.82
CA PHE A 185 -0.66 0.51 8.74
C PHE A 185 -1.33 0.75 10.10
N GLN A 186 -1.98 -0.28 10.67
CA GLN A 186 -2.75 -0.19 11.92
C GLN A 186 -1.96 0.39 13.10
N GLU A 187 -0.65 0.14 13.16
CA GLU A 187 0.23 0.61 14.23
C GLU A 187 0.86 1.99 13.94
N ILE A 188 0.53 2.60 12.79
CA ILE A 188 1.10 3.87 12.34
C ILE A 188 -0.01 4.88 12.19
N ASN A 189 0.14 6.02 12.85
CA ASN A 189 -0.79 7.13 12.68
C ASN A 189 -0.52 7.88 11.37
N LEU A 190 -1.30 7.57 10.33
CA LEU A 190 -1.17 8.19 9.02
C LEU A 190 -1.45 9.69 9.04
N THR A 191 -2.25 10.20 9.99
CA THR A 191 -2.47 11.65 10.15
C THR A 191 -1.17 12.38 10.52
N GLN A 192 -0.32 11.78 11.35
CA GLN A 192 0.98 12.36 11.67
C GLN A 192 1.91 12.39 10.45
N ILE A 193 1.91 11.35 9.61
CA ILE A 193 2.66 11.35 8.35
C ILE A 193 2.13 12.44 7.41
N ASN A 194 0.81 12.59 7.32
CA ASN A 194 0.17 13.63 6.55
C ASN A 194 0.60 15.03 7.00
N THR A 195 0.62 15.29 8.32
CA THR A 195 1.09 16.57 8.88
C THR A 195 2.55 16.84 8.53
N ILE A 196 3.44 15.84 8.65
CA ILE A 196 4.86 15.99 8.28
C ILE A 196 4.99 16.42 6.81
N LEU A 197 4.21 15.79 5.92
CA LEU A 197 4.29 16.07 4.49
C LEU A 197 3.74 17.47 4.17
N GLN A 198 2.62 17.89 4.78
CA GLN A 198 2.09 19.25 4.66
C GLN A 198 3.06 20.31 5.18
N GLU A 199 3.64 20.11 6.36
CA GLU A 199 4.66 21.03 6.91
C GLU A 199 5.87 21.15 5.98
N SER A 200 6.26 20.05 5.30
CA SER A 200 7.37 20.11 4.34
C SER A 200 7.00 20.87 3.06
N GLU A 201 5.77 20.70 2.53
CA GLU A 201 5.28 21.48 1.39
C GLU A 201 5.26 22.97 1.69
N GLU A 202 4.74 23.36 2.87
CA GLU A 202 4.69 24.76 3.31
C GLU A 202 6.09 25.35 3.52
N SER A 203 7.01 24.59 4.14
CA SER A 203 8.36 25.07 4.48
C SER A 203 9.26 25.26 3.27
N TYR A 204 9.09 24.44 2.24
CA TYR A 204 9.94 24.43 1.05
C TYR A 204 9.23 24.91 -0.23
N GLY A 205 7.95 25.26 -0.13
CA GLY A 205 7.20 25.91 -1.20
C GLY A 205 6.88 25.05 -2.42
N TYR A 206 6.90 23.73 -2.29
CA TYR A 206 6.46 22.81 -3.34
C TYR A 206 5.06 22.28 -3.10
N VAL A 207 4.42 21.70 -4.10
CA VAL A 207 3.09 21.07 -3.98
C VAL A 207 3.05 19.78 -4.79
N LEU A 208 2.77 18.67 -4.13
CA LEU A 208 2.59 17.38 -4.76
C LEU A 208 1.22 17.27 -5.45
N ALA A 209 1.17 16.60 -6.59
CA ALA A 209 -0.11 16.17 -7.17
C ALA A 209 -0.76 15.10 -6.27
N ASP A 210 -2.11 15.05 -6.21
CA ASP A 210 -2.86 14.14 -5.31
C ASP A 210 -2.39 12.69 -5.34
N SER A 211 -2.10 12.16 -6.54
CA SER A 211 -1.59 10.80 -6.70
C SER A 211 -0.20 10.62 -6.08
N SER A 212 0.69 11.59 -6.27
CA SER A 212 2.04 11.58 -5.70
C SER A 212 2.02 11.81 -4.20
N TYR A 213 1.10 12.64 -3.71
CA TYR A 213 0.87 12.87 -2.29
C TYR A 213 0.50 11.57 -1.56
N SER A 214 -0.47 10.85 -2.12
CA SER A 214 -0.91 9.55 -1.58
C SER A 214 0.20 8.49 -1.64
N ASP A 215 0.99 8.49 -2.71
CA ASP A 215 2.16 7.62 -2.85
C ASP A 215 3.23 7.95 -1.79
N MET A 216 3.51 9.23 -1.54
CA MET A 216 4.47 9.65 -0.51
C MET A 216 4.01 9.23 0.89
N ILE A 217 2.74 9.40 1.25
CA ILE A 217 2.20 8.89 2.52
C ILE A 217 2.44 7.39 2.65
N THR A 218 2.15 6.63 1.59
CA THR A 218 2.37 5.18 1.54
C THR A 218 3.84 4.81 1.75
N GLN A 219 4.74 5.48 1.05
CA GLN A 219 6.19 5.25 1.16
C GLN A 219 6.71 5.56 2.56
N LEU A 220 6.33 6.72 3.15
CA LEU A 220 6.75 7.11 4.49
C LEU A 220 6.22 6.14 5.55
N ALA A 221 4.97 5.66 5.41
CA ALA A 221 4.41 4.64 6.30
C ALA A 221 5.16 3.30 6.19
N ILE A 222 5.53 2.87 4.98
CA ILE A 222 6.36 1.68 4.77
C ILE A 222 7.73 1.85 5.44
N ILE A 223 8.37 3.00 5.26
CA ILE A 223 9.68 3.31 5.87
C ILE A 223 9.59 3.18 7.39
N VAL A 224 8.64 3.85 8.05
CA VAL A 224 8.45 3.75 9.51
C VAL A 224 8.24 2.31 9.95
N LYS A 225 7.38 1.55 9.27
CA LYS A 225 7.12 0.14 9.57
C LYS A 225 8.38 -0.72 9.46
N ARG A 226 9.19 -0.50 8.42
CA ARG A 226 10.44 -1.25 8.20
C ARG A 226 11.53 -0.87 9.20
N LEU A 227 11.66 0.40 9.54
CA LEU A 227 12.61 0.87 10.55
C LEU A 227 12.29 0.30 11.94
N ARG A 228 11.03 0.16 12.32
CA ARG A 228 10.62 -0.52 13.57
C ARG A 228 11.05 -1.99 13.62
N LEU A 229 11.23 -2.62 12.47
CA LEU A 229 11.80 -3.97 12.34
C LEU A 229 13.34 -3.98 12.25
N GLY A 230 14.00 -2.84 12.42
CA GLY A 230 15.45 -2.71 12.27
C GLY A 230 15.94 -2.88 10.83
N LYS A 231 15.10 -2.60 9.83
CA LYS A 231 15.42 -2.76 8.40
C LYS A 231 15.70 -1.40 7.77
N ASN A 232 16.97 -1.02 7.72
CA ASN A 232 17.43 0.19 7.08
C ASN A 232 17.75 -0.03 5.60
N CYS A 233 17.54 1.00 4.78
CA CYS A 233 17.84 0.97 3.35
C CYS A 233 19.34 1.19 3.12
N THR A 234 19.94 0.37 2.29
CA THR A 234 21.32 0.56 1.81
C THR A 234 21.30 1.12 0.39
N ILE A 235 22.06 2.18 0.16
CA ILE A 235 22.18 2.88 -1.13
C ILE A 235 23.67 2.89 -1.52
N SER A 236 23.97 2.73 -2.81
CA SER A 236 25.36 2.82 -3.28
C SER A 236 25.89 4.27 -3.19
N SER A 237 27.21 4.40 -3.07
CA SER A 237 27.86 5.72 -3.01
C SER A 237 27.57 6.56 -4.25
N GLU A 238 27.42 5.92 -5.42
CA GLU A 238 27.07 6.61 -6.68
C GLU A 238 25.64 7.16 -6.62
N GLN A 239 24.70 6.36 -6.13
CA GLN A 239 23.29 6.81 -5.95
C GLN A 239 23.21 7.94 -4.93
N PHE A 240 23.92 7.83 -3.81
CA PHE A 240 23.99 8.91 -2.82
C PHE A 240 24.54 10.20 -3.43
N ALA A 241 25.68 10.12 -4.15
CA ALA A 241 26.32 11.27 -4.79
C ALA A 241 25.40 11.98 -5.79
N GLN A 242 24.48 11.26 -6.43
CA GLN A 242 23.52 11.82 -7.36
C GLN A 242 22.47 12.74 -6.69
N TYR A 243 22.14 12.48 -5.42
CA TYR A 243 21.05 13.18 -4.73
C TYR A 243 21.50 14.14 -3.65
N LYS A 244 22.67 13.95 -3.04
CA LYS A 244 23.13 14.64 -1.81
C LYS A 244 23.13 16.17 -1.86
N ASP A 245 23.29 16.74 -3.05
CA ASP A 245 23.40 18.18 -3.26
C ASP A 245 22.08 18.77 -3.80
N SER A 246 21.01 17.99 -3.92
CA SER A 246 19.70 18.46 -4.42
C SER A 246 18.83 19.07 -3.33
N ASP A 247 17.91 19.94 -3.72
CA ASP A 247 16.89 20.50 -2.81
C ASP A 247 15.97 19.42 -2.26
N GLU A 248 15.64 18.40 -3.08
CA GLU A 248 14.87 17.26 -2.64
C GLU A 248 15.56 16.48 -1.51
N TYR A 249 16.90 16.47 -1.46
CA TYR A 249 17.62 15.84 -0.37
C TYR A 249 17.51 16.63 0.93
N GLN A 250 17.53 17.96 0.87
CA GLN A 250 17.30 18.82 2.03
C GLN A 250 15.89 18.64 2.61
N ILE A 251 14.89 18.59 1.73
CA ILE A 251 13.49 18.29 2.10
C ILE A 251 13.38 16.92 2.74
N SER A 252 14.04 15.92 2.14
CA SER A 252 14.02 14.54 2.64
C SER A 252 14.70 14.40 4.00
N THR A 253 15.74 15.18 4.25
CA THR A 253 16.39 15.26 5.55
C THR A 253 15.45 15.87 6.60
N TYR A 254 14.71 16.92 6.24
CA TYR A 254 13.67 17.49 7.12
C TYR A 254 12.58 16.47 7.44
N ILE A 255 12.02 15.81 6.42
CA ILE A 255 11.01 14.76 6.59
C ILE A 255 11.55 13.62 7.48
N GLY A 256 12.78 13.17 7.22
CA GLY A 256 13.45 12.11 7.98
C GLY A 256 13.55 12.45 9.47
N ARG A 257 14.01 13.66 9.81
CA ARG A 257 14.11 14.14 11.19
C ARG A 257 12.74 14.15 11.88
N LYS A 258 11.70 14.62 11.21
CA LYS A 258 10.33 14.61 11.75
C LYS A 258 9.80 13.18 11.99
N LEU A 259 10.13 12.23 11.10
CA LEU A 259 9.79 10.82 11.30
C LEU A 259 10.50 10.24 12.52
N GLU A 260 11.79 10.57 12.74
CA GLU A 260 12.55 10.13 13.92
C GLU A 260 11.92 10.68 15.22
N GLU A 261 11.59 11.97 15.24
CA GLU A 261 10.99 12.64 16.39
C GLU A 261 9.63 12.02 16.77
N ILE A 262 8.75 11.81 15.79
CA ILE A 262 7.35 11.41 16.03
C ILE A 262 7.22 9.89 16.24
N PHE A 263 7.92 9.09 15.43
CA PHE A 263 7.76 7.64 15.43
C PHE A 263 8.82 6.88 16.22
N GLN A 264 9.80 7.59 16.81
CA GLN A 264 10.89 7.02 17.61
C GLN A 264 11.66 5.94 16.84
N VAL A 265 11.99 6.22 15.59
CA VAL A 265 12.80 5.39 14.69
C VAL A 265 14.12 6.08 14.39
N THR A 266 15.09 5.37 13.82
CA THR A 266 16.37 5.95 13.39
C THR A 266 16.57 5.71 11.91
N LEU A 267 16.76 6.81 11.17
CA LEU A 267 17.02 6.76 9.74
C LEU A 267 18.53 6.79 9.47
N THR A 268 18.96 5.99 8.51
CA THR A 268 20.31 6.10 7.94
C THR A 268 20.33 7.08 6.77
N GLU A 269 21.52 7.44 6.32
CA GLU A 269 21.72 8.20 5.09
C GLU A 269 21.07 7.53 3.86
N GLY A 270 21.09 6.18 3.83
CA GLY A 270 20.39 5.39 2.81
C GLY A 270 18.86 5.54 2.87
N ASP A 271 18.28 5.63 4.06
CA ASP A 271 16.83 5.85 4.23
C ASP A 271 16.43 7.25 3.76
N ILE A 272 17.21 8.28 4.09
CA ILE A 272 16.99 9.66 3.63
C ILE A 272 17.13 9.74 2.10
N THR A 273 18.16 9.11 1.54
CA THR A 273 18.33 9.03 0.07
C THR A 273 17.13 8.33 -0.59
N TYR A 274 16.60 7.28 0.04
CA TYR A 274 15.41 6.60 -0.47
C TYR A 274 14.16 7.50 -0.45
N ILE A 275 13.97 8.32 0.58
CA ILE A 275 12.91 9.34 0.61
C ILE A 275 13.11 10.34 -0.54
N CYS A 276 14.35 10.83 -0.72
CA CYS A 276 14.72 11.75 -1.79
C CYS A 276 14.42 11.19 -3.19
N MET A 277 14.76 9.93 -3.43
CA MET A 277 14.44 9.25 -4.69
C MET A 277 12.94 9.23 -4.99
N ASN A 278 12.10 8.98 -3.98
CA ASN A 278 10.65 9.00 -4.14
C ASN A 278 10.11 10.42 -4.37
N LEU A 279 10.63 11.41 -3.64
CA LEU A 279 10.25 12.82 -3.81
C LEU A 279 10.64 13.33 -5.20
N SER A 280 11.86 13.06 -5.65
CA SER A 280 12.36 13.42 -7.00
C SER A 280 11.57 12.75 -8.13
N ALA A 281 10.97 11.59 -7.87
CA ALA A 281 10.13 10.87 -8.83
C ALA A 281 8.65 11.28 -8.78
N ALA A 282 8.25 12.08 -7.79
CA ALA A 282 6.89 12.53 -7.61
C ALA A 282 6.47 13.53 -8.70
N LYS A 283 5.19 13.57 -9.01
CA LYS A 283 4.62 14.61 -9.85
C LYS A 283 4.30 15.81 -8.98
N LEU A 284 4.88 16.96 -9.31
CA LEU A 284 4.63 18.23 -8.63
C LEU A 284 3.60 19.04 -9.40
N LEU A 285 2.73 19.76 -8.67
CA LEU A 285 1.85 20.80 -9.21
C LEU A 285 2.58 22.16 -9.16
N ARG A 286 3.46 22.33 -8.17
CA ARG A 286 4.37 23.47 -8.02
C ARG A 286 5.75 22.91 -7.73
N ASP A 287 6.72 23.29 -8.56
CA ASP A 287 8.08 22.75 -8.49
C ASP A 287 8.89 23.44 -7.40
N ILE A 288 9.88 22.71 -6.89
CA ILE A 288 10.80 23.15 -5.85
C ILE A 288 11.67 24.26 -6.44
N GLY A 289 11.68 25.43 -5.79
CA GLY A 289 12.55 26.55 -6.17
C GLY A 289 12.17 27.31 -7.45
N MET A 290 11.07 26.97 -8.14
CA MET A 290 10.62 27.72 -9.33
C MET A 290 9.88 29.00 -8.93
N THR A 291 10.44 30.15 -9.29
CA THR A 291 9.71 31.42 -9.38
C THR A 291 9.07 31.54 -10.76
N SER A 292 8.05 32.39 -10.91
CA SER A 292 7.33 32.61 -12.18
C SER A 292 8.25 33.06 -13.34
N ASP A 293 9.46 33.47 -13.06
CA ASP A 293 10.44 33.96 -14.04
C ASP A 293 11.43 32.87 -14.53
N ASP A 294 11.45 31.68 -13.88
CA ASP A 294 12.42 30.61 -14.14
C ASP A 294 12.03 29.68 -15.29
N PHE A 295 10.90 29.90 -15.96
CA PHE A 295 10.47 29.09 -17.10
C PHE A 295 11.42 29.13 -18.32
N GLY A 296 12.50 29.90 -18.25
CA GLY A 296 13.48 30.06 -19.33
C GLY A 296 14.78 29.29 -19.17
N VAL A 297 15.11 28.77 -17.97
CA VAL A 297 16.38 28.08 -17.71
C VAL A 297 16.10 26.70 -17.16
N LEU A 298 15.99 25.72 -18.03
CA LEU A 298 15.98 24.29 -17.67
C LEU A 298 17.39 23.94 -17.17
N ASP A 299 17.62 24.06 -15.87
CA ASP A 299 18.86 23.54 -15.26
C ASP A 299 18.78 22.01 -15.26
N THR A 300 19.58 21.45 -16.15
CA THR A 300 19.50 20.08 -16.56
C THR A 300 20.46 19.21 -15.74
N GLY A 301 20.04 18.78 -14.57
CA GLY A 301 20.57 17.52 -14.01
C GLY A 301 20.16 16.29 -14.86
N SER A 302 19.57 16.52 -16.02
CA SER A 302 19.16 15.50 -16.98
C SER A 302 20.37 15.06 -17.79
N THR A 303 20.65 13.77 -17.84
CA THR A 303 21.71 13.22 -18.69
C THR A 303 21.47 13.58 -20.16
N LEU A 304 22.54 13.76 -20.95
CA LEU A 304 22.48 13.98 -22.41
C LEU A 304 21.52 13.00 -23.11
N GLN A 305 21.48 11.76 -22.64
CA GLN A 305 20.60 10.71 -23.15
C GLN A 305 19.10 11.02 -22.94
N THR A 306 18.74 11.72 -21.87
CA THR A 306 17.35 12.16 -21.61
C THR A 306 16.94 13.25 -22.62
N LEU A 307 17.84 14.21 -22.89
CA LEU A 307 17.59 15.29 -23.87
C LEU A 307 17.47 14.76 -25.30
N GLU A 308 18.33 13.80 -25.69
CA GLU A 308 18.24 13.16 -26.99
C GLU A 308 16.93 12.40 -27.17
N THR A 309 16.51 11.65 -26.14
CA THR A 309 15.24 10.92 -26.15
C THR A 309 14.05 11.87 -26.21
N TRP A 310 14.10 12.99 -25.48
CA TRP A 310 13.08 14.03 -25.48
C TRP A 310 12.92 14.68 -26.88
N ASN A 311 14.03 15.11 -27.51
CA ASN A 311 14.01 15.68 -28.87
C ASN A 311 13.44 14.70 -29.89
N ARG A 312 13.80 13.41 -29.78
CA ARG A 312 13.27 12.36 -30.66
C ARG A 312 11.76 12.17 -30.49
N ILE A 313 11.25 12.17 -29.25
CA ILE A 313 9.82 12.03 -28.98
C ILE A 313 9.04 13.20 -29.54
N ILE A 314 9.50 14.44 -29.30
CA ILE A 314 8.84 15.64 -29.85
C ILE A 314 8.84 15.64 -31.37
N GLY A 315 9.97 15.30 -32.01
CA GLY A 315 10.05 15.20 -33.47
C GLY A 315 9.01 14.21 -34.02
N GLN A 316 8.94 13.01 -33.45
CA GLN A 316 7.97 12.00 -33.89
C GLN A 316 6.50 12.45 -33.69
N VAL A 317 6.19 13.13 -32.59
CA VAL A 317 4.83 13.65 -32.35
C VAL A 317 4.51 14.79 -33.30
N SER A 318 5.46 15.71 -33.54
CA SER A 318 5.30 16.79 -34.53
C SER A 318 5.02 16.26 -35.92
N ASP A 319 5.79 15.25 -36.37
CA ASP A 319 5.59 14.59 -37.66
C ASP A 319 4.21 13.88 -37.76
N MET A 320 3.76 13.28 -36.66
CA MET A 320 2.49 12.54 -36.62
C MET A 320 1.25 13.46 -36.76
N TYR A 321 1.33 14.67 -36.23
CA TYR A 321 0.23 15.62 -36.21
C TYR A 321 0.37 16.76 -37.22
N ASP A 322 1.44 16.77 -38.03
CA ASP A 322 1.79 17.83 -39.00
C ASP A 322 1.80 19.24 -38.38
N GLU A 323 2.28 19.30 -37.12
CA GLU A 323 2.36 20.51 -36.28
C GLU A 323 3.77 20.73 -35.75
N ASN A 324 4.27 21.98 -35.84
CA ASN A 324 5.58 22.28 -35.27
C ASN A 324 5.52 22.52 -33.76
N LEU A 325 5.40 21.44 -32.99
CA LEU A 325 5.34 21.47 -31.51
C LEU A 325 6.64 21.96 -30.88
N LEU A 326 7.75 22.02 -31.65
CA LEU A 326 9.03 22.54 -31.18
C LEU A 326 9.01 24.06 -30.95
N ASP A 327 8.07 24.78 -31.53
CA ASP A 327 7.94 26.24 -31.34
C ASP A 327 7.03 26.61 -30.16
N ASP A 328 6.23 25.68 -29.65
CA ASP A 328 5.40 25.91 -28.46
C ASP A 328 6.22 25.70 -27.16
N SER A 329 6.62 26.79 -26.54
CA SER A 329 7.39 26.78 -25.29
C SER A 329 6.61 26.18 -24.13
N THR A 330 5.29 26.39 -24.05
CA THR A 330 4.43 25.85 -23.00
C THR A 330 4.33 24.33 -23.11
N PHE A 331 4.09 23.82 -24.31
CA PHE A 331 4.06 22.39 -24.60
C PHE A 331 5.41 21.73 -24.28
N LYS A 332 6.53 22.34 -24.72
CA LYS A 332 7.88 21.83 -24.45
C LYS A 332 8.15 21.70 -22.95
N THR A 333 7.84 22.74 -22.19
CA THR A 333 8.05 22.75 -20.74
C THR A 333 7.19 21.69 -20.04
N ALA A 334 5.89 21.63 -20.36
CA ALA A 334 4.99 20.65 -19.77
C ALA A 334 5.41 19.21 -20.10
N LEU A 335 5.80 18.93 -21.34
CA LEU A 335 6.27 17.61 -21.76
C LEU A 335 7.61 17.26 -21.10
N PHE A 336 8.54 18.22 -20.97
CA PHE A 336 9.81 18.01 -20.31
C PHE A 336 9.64 17.62 -18.84
N VAL A 337 8.85 18.37 -18.09
CA VAL A 337 8.54 18.08 -16.67
C VAL A 337 7.93 16.69 -16.55
N HIS A 338 6.99 16.35 -17.44
CA HIS A 338 6.34 15.04 -17.42
C HIS A 338 7.30 13.88 -17.72
N LEU A 339 8.12 14.01 -18.76
CA LEU A 339 9.10 12.99 -19.16
C LEU A 339 10.23 12.85 -18.15
N ASN A 340 10.73 13.95 -17.58
CA ASN A 340 11.77 13.92 -16.56
C ASN A 340 11.31 13.12 -15.32
N GLY A 341 10.12 13.41 -14.81
CA GLY A 341 9.51 12.61 -13.75
C GLY A 341 9.34 11.14 -14.13
N MET A 342 8.94 10.85 -15.37
CA MET A 342 8.83 9.47 -15.87
C MET A 342 10.20 8.76 -15.91
N PHE A 343 11.25 9.39 -16.40
CA PHE A 343 12.59 8.81 -16.44
C PHE A 343 13.17 8.57 -15.05
N LYS A 344 13.00 9.54 -14.12
CA LYS A 344 13.38 9.35 -12.71
C LYS A 344 12.68 8.14 -12.08
N ARG A 345 11.37 7.94 -12.35
CA ARG A 345 10.63 6.75 -11.89
C ARG A 345 11.17 5.46 -12.50
N LEU A 346 11.39 5.43 -13.80
CA LEU A 346 11.93 4.24 -14.50
C LEU A 346 13.30 3.85 -13.96
N ALA A 347 14.21 4.83 -13.78
CA ALA A 347 15.53 4.60 -13.21
C ALA A 347 15.49 4.03 -11.78
N ASN A 348 14.46 4.39 -11.01
CA ASN A 348 14.25 3.94 -9.64
C ASN A 348 13.31 2.73 -9.52
N HIS A 349 12.85 2.15 -10.64
CA HIS A 349 11.86 1.06 -10.70
C HIS A 349 10.53 1.39 -10.01
N ILE A 350 10.14 2.68 -10.01
CA ILE A 350 8.86 3.15 -9.50
C ILE A 350 7.85 3.15 -10.65
N TYR A 351 6.84 2.29 -10.59
CA TYR A 351 5.81 2.17 -11.61
C TYR A 351 4.51 2.82 -11.13
N LEU A 352 3.99 3.76 -11.93
CA LEU A 352 2.64 4.28 -11.75
C LEU A 352 1.69 3.55 -12.69
N GLU A 353 0.58 3.04 -12.18
CA GLU A 353 -0.48 2.55 -13.05
C GLU A 353 -1.19 3.73 -13.71
N ASN A 354 -1.48 3.58 -15.01
CA ASN A 354 -2.28 4.57 -15.73
C ASN A 354 -3.74 4.44 -15.26
N PRO A 355 -4.32 5.45 -14.57
CA PRO A 355 -5.70 5.40 -14.10
C PRO A 355 -6.72 5.31 -15.26
N MET A 356 -6.31 5.68 -16.48
CA MET A 356 -7.14 5.63 -17.68
C MET A 356 -7.04 4.30 -18.43
N LYS A 357 -6.25 3.33 -17.94
CA LYS A 357 -5.97 2.06 -18.65
C LYS A 357 -7.24 1.28 -19.02
N GLU A 358 -8.24 1.30 -18.15
CA GLU A 358 -9.52 0.62 -18.40
C GLU A 358 -10.44 1.41 -19.34
N MET A 359 -10.20 2.73 -19.50
CA MET A 359 -10.99 3.62 -20.39
C MET A 359 -10.42 3.69 -21.79
N ILE A 360 -9.18 3.27 -22.02
CA ILE A 360 -8.49 3.30 -23.33
C ILE A 360 -8.69 1.99 -24.10
N LYS A 361 -9.34 1.00 -23.51
CA LYS A 361 -9.81 -0.21 -24.20
C LYS A 361 -11.16 0.06 -24.82
#